data_5dfa3f6022a21bb0c26624af8afc8fb6
#
_entry.id   5dfa3f6022a21bb0c26624af8afc8fb6
#
_cell.length_a   1.000
_cell.length_b   1.000
_cell.length_c   1.000
_cell.angle_alpha   90.00
_cell.angle_beta   90.00
_cell.angle_gamma   90.00
#
_symmetry.space_group_name_H-M   'P 1'
#
loop_
_entity.id
_entity.type
_entity.pdbx_description
1 polymer ?
#
loop_
_entity_poly.entity_id
_entity_poly.type
_entity_poly.pdbx_seq_one_letter_code
_entity_poly.pdbx_strand_id
1 'polypeptide(L)'
;MKGYSEDLYILAFDHRGTITKGLLGVEGREPTQDEANKVSELKQIIFDGFLKANESGITGGDPAILVDETFGLEVQQKAKELNIKFAAPVEKSGQKVFDFEYGDQFREKINEIGADFVKILVRWNPDDEEEIRETQGNRIKELSDWLSENDKKFLLEFLVPATEEQLA
;
A
#
# COMPACT_ATOMS: atom_id res chain seq x y z
N MET A 1 -11.42 19.39 8.89
CA MET A 1 -11.33 17.94 9.17
C MET A 1 -10.31 17.36 8.19
N LYS A 2 -9.27 16.69 8.67
CA LYS A 2 -8.15 16.22 7.81
C LYS A 2 -8.41 14.86 7.14
N GLY A 3 -9.59 14.26 7.32
CA GLY A 3 -9.98 12.99 6.70
C GLY A 3 -10.53 13.14 5.29
N TYR A 4 -10.99 12.04 4.73
CA TYR A 4 -11.75 11.98 3.49
C TYR A 4 -13.24 11.87 3.85
N SER A 5 -14.10 12.66 3.21
CA SER A 5 -15.52 12.80 3.59
C SER A 5 -16.48 12.11 2.62
N GLU A 6 -16.00 11.77 1.42
CA GLU A 6 -16.80 11.12 0.41
C GLU A 6 -16.73 9.59 0.53
N ASP A 7 -17.72 8.89 0.01
CA ASP A 7 -17.69 7.43 -0.08
C ASP A 7 -16.58 6.99 -1.04
N LEU A 8 -15.57 6.30 -0.52
CA LEU A 8 -14.40 5.87 -1.28
C LEU A 8 -14.41 4.35 -1.44
N TYR A 9 -14.37 3.88 -2.68
CA TYR A 9 -14.34 2.46 -3.04
C TYR A 9 -12.96 2.11 -3.61
N ILE A 10 -12.14 1.42 -2.84
CA ILE A 10 -10.76 1.12 -3.20
C ILE A 10 -10.63 -0.33 -3.64
N LEU A 11 -10.22 -0.57 -4.90
CA LEU A 11 -9.73 -1.88 -5.34
C LEU A 11 -8.26 -2.02 -4.94
N ALA A 12 -7.96 -2.93 -4.01
CA ALA A 12 -6.61 -3.15 -3.49
C ALA A 12 -5.89 -4.28 -4.25
N PHE A 13 -4.75 -3.97 -4.85
CA PHE A 13 -3.85 -4.93 -5.51
C PHE A 13 -2.37 -4.53 -5.34
N ASP A 14 -2.02 -4.03 -4.16
CA ASP A 14 -0.67 -3.62 -3.76
C ASP A 14 0.23 -4.79 -3.32
N HIS A 15 -0.18 -6.04 -3.59
CA HIS A 15 0.59 -7.23 -3.28
C HIS A 15 1.96 -7.21 -3.99
N ARG A 16 3.02 -7.46 -3.24
CA ARG A 16 4.42 -7.56 -3.73
C ARG A 16 4.93 -8.99 -3.55
N GLY A 17 5.53 -9.33 -2.42
CA GLY A 17 6.07 -10.67 -2.16
C GLY A 17 5.02 -11.78 -2.18
N THR A 18 3.80 -11.53 -1.74
CA THR A 18 2.71 -12.53 -1.75
C THR A 18 2.28 -12.91 -3.16
N ILE A 19 2.27 -11.96 -4.10
CA ILE A 19 1.90 -12.26 -5.50
C ILE A 19 3.03 -13.02 -6.22
N THR A 20 4.30 -12.65 -6.02
CA THR A 20 5.43 -13.35 -6.61
C THR A 20 5.56 -14.78 -6.07
N LYS A 21 5.38 -14.97 -4.76
CA LYS A 21 5.35 -16.29 -4.14
C LYS A 21 4.15 -17.12 -4.63
N GLY A 22 2.94 -16.57 -4.57
CA GLY A 22 1.71 -17.31 -4.84
C GLY A 22 1.51 -17.69 -6.30
N LEU A 23 1.88 -16.83 -7.25
CA LEU A 23 1.67 -17.05 -8.68
C LEU A 23 2.88 -17.59 -9.40
N LEU A 24 4.09 -17.22 -8.97
CA LEU A 24 5.32 -17.56 -9.69
C LEU A 24 6.23 -18.52 -8.90
N GLY A 25 5.88 -18.85 -7.65
CA GLY A 25 6.69 -19.70 -6.79
C GLY A 25 8.03 -19.07 -6.39
N VAL A 26 8.18 -17.75 -6.51
CA VAL A 26 9.41 -17.03 -6.16
C VAL A 26 9.44 -16.83 -4.64
N GLU A 27 10.38 -17.50 -3.98
CA GLU A 27 10.58 -17.42 -2.55
C GLU A 27 12.08 -17.40 -2.22
N GLY A 28 12.47 -16.60 -1.22
CA GLY A 28 13.87 -16.53 -0.75
C GLY A 28 14.85 -15.84 -1.71
N ARG A 29 14.36 -15.22 -2.77
CA ARG A 29 15.13 -14.41 -3.72
C ARG A 29 14.27 -13.30 -4.33
N GLU A 30 14.92 -12.32 -4.91
CA GLU A 30 14.24 -11.34 -5.74
C GLU A 30 13.73 -11.98 -7.05
N PRO A 31 12.61 -11.51 -7.60
CA PRO A 31 12.13 -11.93 -8.91
C PRO A 31 13.10 -11.50 -10.01
N THR A 32 13.25 -12.32 -11.04
CA THR A 32 13.92 -11.92 -12.27
C THR A 32 13.10 -10.84 -12.99
N GLN A 33 13.74 -10.15 -13.96
CA GLN A 33 13.04 -9.12 -14.74
C GLN A 33 11.80 -9.68 -15.46
N ASP A 34 11.89 -10.90 -16.01
CA ASP A 34 10.75 -11.54 -16.69
C ASP A 34 9.60 -11.88 -15.71
N GLU A 35 9.95 -12.30 -14.50
CA GLU A 35 8.96 -12.55 -13.44
C GLU A 35 8.32 -11.23 -12.97
N ALA A 36 9.09 -10.19 -12.79
CA ALA A 36 8.60 -8.85 -12.46
C ALA A 36 7.65 -8.31 -13.54
N ASN A 37 8.04 -8.44 -14.82
CA ASN A 37 7.21 -8.03 -15.94
C ASN A 37 5.85 -8.75 -15.96
N LYS A 38 5.83 -10.06 -15.70
CA LYS A 38 4.57 -10.83 -15.60
C LYS A 38 3.65 -10.31 -14.50
N VAL A 39 4.22 -9.94 -13.34
CA VAL A 39 3.42 -9.35 -12.26
C VAL A 39 2.88 -7.99 -12.68
N SER A 40 3.68 -7.17 -13.36
CA SER A 40 3.24 -5.87 -13.87
C SER A 40 2.11 -6.02 -14.90
N GLU A 41 2.23 -6.97 -15.84
CA GLU A 41 1.15 -7.28 -16.80
C GLU A 41 -0.16 -7.70 -16.11
N LEU A 42 -0.07 -8.54 -15.06
CA LEU A 42 -1.24 -8.93 -14.27
C LEU A 42 -1.89 -7.73 -13.59
N LYS A 43 -1.12 -6.79 -13.06
CA LYS A 43 -1.64 -5.56 -12.47
C LYS A 43 -2.33 -4.66 -13.50
N GLN A 44 -1.82 -4.61 -14.74
CA GLN A 44 -2.51 -3.93 -15.83
C GLN A 44 -3.88 -4.58 -16.14
N ILE A 45 -3.96 -5.91 -16.18
CA ILE A 45 -5.23 -6.62 -16.41
C ILE A 45 -6.23 -6.32 -15.28
N ILE A 46 -5.78 -6.27 -14.03
CA ILE A 46 -6.64 -5.91 -12.89
C ILE A 46 -7.15 -4.47 -13.05
N PHE A 47 -6.26 -3.55 -13.42
CA PHE A 47 -6.61 -2.16 -13.64
C PHE A 47 -7.59 -1.97 -14.80
N ASP A 48 -7.39 -2.67 -15.91
CA ASP A 48 -8.34 -2.65 -17.05
C ASP A 48 -9.73 -3.18 -16.64
N GLY A 49 -9.77 -4.19 -15.77
CA GLY A 49 -11.01 -4.68 -15.17
C GLY A 49 -11.68 -3.62 -14.29
N PHE A 50 -10.92 -2.90 -13.48
CA PHE A 50 -11.41 -1.78 -12.68
C PHE A 50 -12.00 -0.67 -13.56
N LEU A 51 -11.31 -0.29 -14.63
CA LEU A 51 -11.81 0.73 -15.57
C LEU A 51 -13.17 0.34 -16.17
N LYS A 52 -13.30 -0.90 -16.65
CA LYS A 52 -14.56 -1.41 -17.20
C LYS A 52 -15.70 -1.44 -16.17
N ALA A 53 -15.38 -1.83 -14.93
CA ALA A 53 -16.36 -1.82 -13.84
C ALA A 53 -16.84 -0.39 -13.54
N ASN A 54 -15.90 0.55 -13.49
CA ASN A 54 -16.20 1.96 -13.26
C ASN A 54 -17.07 2.55 -14.38
N GLU A 55 -16.74 2.30 -15.66
CA GLU A 55 -17.55 2.70 -16.82
C GLU A 55 -18.98 2.13 -16.77
N SER A 56 -19.15 0.94 -16.20
CA SER A 56 -20.45 0.28 -16.04
C SER A 56 -21.28 0.84 -14.88
N GLY A 57 -20.77 1.81 -14.12
CA GLY A 57 -21.48 2.45 -13.01
C GLY A 57 -21.65 1.54 -11.78
N ILE A 58 -20.78 0.55 -11.59
CA ILE A 58 -20.87 -0.39 -10.46
C ILE A 58 -20.51 0.29 -9.12
N THR A 59 -19.73 1.36 -9.16
CA THR A 59 -19.32 2.11 -7.98
C THR A 59 -20.28 3.24 -7.66
N GLY A 60 -20.83 3.25 -6.46
CA GLY A 60 -21.77 4.29 -5.99
C GLY A 60 -21.10 5.52 -5.35
N GLY A 61 -19.77 5.65 -5.43
CA GLY A 61 -18.98 6.74 -4.85
C GLY A 61 -17.71 7.00 -5.63
N ASP A 62 -16.67 7.52 -4.97
CA ASP A 62 -15.37 7.78 -5.61
C ASP A 62 -14.60 6.46 -5.82
N PRO A 63 -14.42 6.01 -7.07
CA PRO A 63 -13.59 4.84 -7.33
C PRO A 63 -12.12 5.17 -7.17
N ALA A 64 -11.39 4.28 -6.52
CA ALA A 64 -9.96 4.43 -6.31
C ALA A 64 -9.24 3.06 -6.36
N ILE A 65 -7.94 3.08 -6.44
CA ILE A 65 -7.10 1.88 -6.40
C ILE A 65 -6.05 1.98 -5.30
N LEU A 66 -5.60 0.84 -4.80
CA LEU A 66 -4.40 0.73 -3.96
C LEU A 66 -3.40 -0.15 -4.70
N VAL A 67 -2.29 0.44 -5.12
CA VAL A 67 -1.27 -0.23 -5.95
C VAL A 67 0.13 0.23 -5.58
N ASP A 68 1.07 -0.73 -5.52
CA ASP A 68 2.48 -0.49 -5.22
C ASP A 68 3.25 0.08 -6.43
N GLU A 69 4.40 0.71 -6.17
CA GLU A 69 5.30 1.22 -7.21
C GLU A 69 6.11 0.10 -7.89
N THR A 70 6.51 -0.94 -7.13
CA THR A 70 7.44 -1.98 -7.60
C THR A 70 6.98 -2.68 -8.87
N PHE A 71 5.70 -3.06 -8.93
CA PHE A 71 5.10 -3.75 -10.07
C PHE A 71 3.95 -2.98 -10.70
N GLY A 72 3.50 -1.90 -10.08
CA GLY A 72 2.33 -1.14 -10.50
C GLY A 72 2.65 0.28 -10.98
N LEU A 73 3.91 0.63 -11.24
CA LEU A 73 4.29 1.99 -11.65
C LEU A 73 3.51 2.50 -12.86
N GLU A 74 3.35 1.67 -13.91
CA GLU A 74 2.58 2.06 -15.09
C GLU A 74 1.09 2.26 -14.79
N VAL A 75 0.55 1.47 -13.85
CA VAL A 75 -0.84 1.65 -13.37
C VAL A 75 -0.98 2.98 -12.64
N GLN A 76 -0.02 3.33 -11.76
CA GLN A 76 -0.03 4.63 -11.08
C GLN A 76 0.02 5.81 -12.06
N GLN A 77 0.85 5.69 -13.12
CA GLN A 77 0.95 6.71 -14.16
C GLN A 77 -0.38 6.87 -14.92
N LYS A 78 -0.97 5.76 -15.37
CA LYS A 78 -2.29 5.77 -16.02
C LYS A 78 -3.40 6.30 -15.12
N ALA A 79 -3.38 5.95 -13.82
CA ALA A 79 -4.36 6.47 -12.87
C ALA A 79 -4.29 8.00 -12.77
N LYS A 80 -3.08 8.58 -12.73
CA LYS A 80 -2.89 10.03 -12.78
C LYS A 80 -3.43 10.66 -14.06
N GLU A 81 -3.10 10.08 -15.22
CA GLU A 81 -3.56 10.56 -16.52
C GLU A 81 -5.10 10.56 -16.63
N LEU A 82 -5.75 9.57 -16.03
CA LEU A 82 -7.20 9.40 -16.02
C LEU A 82 -7.89 10.11 -14.84
N ASN A 83 -7.16 10.81 -13.98
CA ASN A 83 -7.65 11.42 -12.74
C ASN A 83 -8.37 10.44 -11.81
N ILE A 84 -7.90 9.19 -11.76
CA ILE A 84 -8.36 8.17 -10.82
C ILE A 84 -7.54 8.30 -9.54
N LYS A 85 -8.24 8.41 -8.40
CA LYS A 85 -7.58 8.45 -7.10
C LYS A 85 -6.85 7.15 -6.83
N PHE A 86 -5.66 7.26 -6.25
CA PHE A 86 -4.92 6.07 -5.83
C PHE A 86 -4.20 6.24 -4.50
N ALA A 87 -4.11 5.13 -3.79
CA ALA A 87 -3.26 4.95 -2.63
C ALA A 87 -1.99 4.20 -3.03
N ALA A 88 -0.87 4.56 -2.42
CA ALA A 88 0.41 3.86 -2.60
C ALA A 88 0.99 3.43 -1.25
N PRO A 89 1.44 2.16 -1.12
CA PRO A 89 2.10 1.70 0.08
C PRO A 89 3.52 2.26 0.17
N VAL A 90 3.93 2.65 1.38
CA VAL A 90 5.28 3.15 1.68
C VAL A 90 5.98 2.31 2.74
N GLU A 91 5.32 1.26 3.22
CA GLU A 91 5.92 0.27 4.10
C GLU A 91 6.69 -0.79 3.33
N LYS A 92 7.77 -1.31 3.94
CA LYS A 92 8.45 -2.53 3.48
C LYS A 92 7.51 -3.72 3.49
N SER A 93 7.48 -4.45 2.36
CA SER A 93 6.69 -5.67 2.24
C SER A 93 7.20 -6.77 3.18
N GLY A 94 6.25 -7.47 3.83
CA GLY A 94 6.56 -8.71 4.58
C GLY A 94 7.22 -8.52 5.94
N GLN A 95 7.43 -7.29 6.43
CA GLN A 95 8.05 -7.03 7.73
C GLN A 95 7.08 -7.29 8.90
N LYS A 96 7.60 -7.88 10.00
CA LYS A 96 6.86 -8.02 11.26
C LYS A 96 6.70 -6.66 11.93
N VAL A 97 7.77 -5.89 11.98
CA VAL A 97 7.81 -4.53 12.54
C VAL A 97 7.78 -3.53 11.39
N PHE A 98 6.84 -2.58 11.44
CA PHE A 98 6.72 -1.55 10.41
C PHE A 98 8.05 -0.82 10.18
N ASP A 99 8.44 -0.73 8.93
CA ASP A 99 9.60 0.03 8.46
C ASP A 99 9.28 0.68 7.10
N PHE A 100 9.97 1.76 6.77
CA PHE A 100 9.81 2.44 5.50
C PHE A 100 10.49 1.70 4.36
N GLU A 101 9.82 1.53 3.21
CA GLU A 101 10.39 0.92 2.01
C GLU A 101 11.63 1.69 1.52
N TYR A 102 11.60 3.01 1.63
CA TYR A 102 12.64 3.90 1.15
C TYR A 102 13.54 4.47 2.26
N GLY A 103 13.47 3.89 3.47
CA GLY A 103 14.24 4.38 4.61
C GLY A 103 14.05 5.88 4.83
N ASP A 104 15.15 6.62 5.04
CA ASP A 104 15.13 8.06 5.31
C ASP A 104 14.62 8.91 4.13
N GLN A 105 14.58 8.34 2.93
CA GLN A 105 14.11 9.02 1.71
C GLN A 105 12.59 8.91 1.50
N PHE A 106 11.84 8.39 2.47
CA PHE A 106 10.40 8.16 2.29
C PHE A 106 9.62 9.44 1.96
N ARG A 107 10.05 10.60 2.46
CA ARG A 107 9.38 11.89 2.23
C ARG A 107 9.48 12.34 0.77
N GLU A 108 10.69 12.26 0.21
CA GLU A 108 10.97 12.55 -1.19
C GLU A 108 10.19 11.60 -2.10
N LYS A 109 10.21 10.31 -1.77
CA LYS A 109 9.49 9.29 -2.52
C LYS A 109 7.98 9.47 -2.50
N ILE A 110 7.40 9.79 -1.37
CA ILE A 110 5.96 10.11 -1.28
C ILE A 110 5.61 11.28 -2.21
N ASN A 111 6.46 12.30 -2.30
CA ASN A 111 6.25 13.43 -3.21
C ASN A 111 6.38 13.02 -4.68
N GLU A 112 7.37 12.19 -5.05
CA GLU A 112 7.56 11.67 -6.40
C GLU A 112 6.39 10.77 -6.84
N ILE A 113 5.97 9.85 -5.98
CA ILE A 113 4.81 8.98 -6.23
C ILE A 113 3.55 9.82 -6.43
N GLY A 114 3.35 10.86 -5.64
CA GLY A 114 2.23 11.79 -5.79
C GLY A 114 0.86 11.11 -5.67
N ALA A 115 0.73 10.10 -4.81
CA ALA A 115 -0.53 9.43 -4.51
C ALA A 115 -1.48 10.35 -3.73
N ASP A 116 -2.79 10.14 -3.90
CA ASP A 116 -3.83 10.84 -3.11
C ASP A 116 -3.80 10.40 -1.65
N PHE A 117 -3.47 9.13 -1.41
CA PHE A 117 -3.38 8.54 -0.07
C PHE A 117 -2.05 7.82 0.09
N VAL A 118 -1.38 8.08 1.20
CA VAL A 118 -0.17 7.36 1.61
C VAL A 118 -0.58 6.23 2.53
N LYS A 119 -0.35 5.00 2.10
CA LYS A 119 -0.80 3.80 2.84
C LYS A 119 0.36 3.15 3.57
N ILE A 120 0.09 2.71 4.78
CA ILE A 120 0.93 1.71 5.47
C ILE A 120 0.08 0.58 6.03
N LEU A 121 0.65 -0.63 6.03
CA LEU A 121 0.16 -1.77 6.78
C LEU A 121 1.02 -1.96 8.02
N VAL A 122 0.37 -2.01 9.17
CA VAL A 122 1.02 -2.21 10.47
C VAL A 122 0.45 -3.45 11.14
N ARG A 123 1.34 -4.32 11.61
CA ARG A 123 1.00 -5.44 12.49
C ARG A 123 1.19 -4.99 13.92
N TRP A 124 0.13 -4.97 14.68
CA TRP A 124 0.13 -4.46 16.05
C TRP A 124 -0.69 -5.35 16.95
N ASN A 125 -0.07 -5.94 17.96
CA ASN A 125 -0.78 -6.59 19.05
C ASN A 125 -0.45 -5.85 20.36
N PRO A 126 -1.44 -5.54 21.21
CA PRO A 126 -1.18 -4.92 22.53
C PRO A 126 -0.23 -5.74 23.40
N ASP A 127 -0.18 -7.07 23.20
CA ASP A 127 0.67 -8.00 23.96
C ASP A 127 2.04 -8.24 23.28
N ASP A 128 2.35 -7.56 22.17
CA ASP A 128 3.72 -7.55 21.63
C ASP A 128 4.69 -6.90 22.61
N GLU A 129 5.98 -7.18 22.45
CA GLU A 129 7.06 -6.55 23.22
C GLU A 129 6.97 -5.02 23.16
N GLU A 130 7.20 -4.37 24.31
CA GLU A 130 7.10 -2.90 24.43
C GLU A 130 7.98 -2.17 23.42
N GLU A 131 9.22 -2.64 23.22
CA GLU A 131 10.16 -2.07 22.26
C GLU A 131 9.62 -2.08 20.82
N ILE A 132 8.94 -3.17 20.41
CA ILE A 132 8.28 -3.28 19.10
C ILE A 132 7.19 -2.24 18.96
N ARG A 133 6.33 -2.15 19.98
CA ARG A 133 5.20 -1.19 19.99
C ARG A 133 5.69 0.26 19.97
N GLU A 134 6.71 0.59 20.76
CA GLU A 134 7.30 1.93 20.79
C GLU A 134 7.96 2.28 19.44
N THR A 135 8.73 1.36 18.86
CA THR A 135 9.37 1.56 17.55
C THR A 135 8.34 1.84 16.47
N GLN A 136 7.31 1.00 16.38
CA GLN A 136 6.25 1.19 15.39
C GLN A 136 5.46 2.49 15.66
N GLY A 137 5.12 2.76 16.91
CA GLY A 137 4.41 3.97 17.31
C GLY A 137 5.15 5.25 16.92
N ASN A 138 6.46 5.30 17.14
CA ASN A 138 7.29 6.44 16.77
C ASN A 138 7.35 6.64 15.26
N ARG A 139 7.53 5.57 14.47
CA ARG A 139 7.55 5.66 12.99
C ARG A 139 6.19 6.07 12.41
N ILE A 140 5.09 5.53 12.95
CA ILE A 140 3.73 5.93 12.56
C ILE A 140 3.50 7.41 12.87
N LYS A 141 3.91 7.85 14.05
CA LYS A 141 3.81 9.26 14.43
C LYS A 141 4.61 10.17 13.51
N GLU A 142 5.85 9.81 13.22
CA GLU A 142 6.74 10.55 12.30
C GLU A 142 6.07 10.72 10.92
N LEU A 143 5.55 9.64 10.36
CA LEU A 143 4.83 9.68 9.08
C LEU A 143 3.57 10.55 9.17
N SER A 144 2.76 10.33 10.18
CA SER A 144 1.49 11.04 10.38
C SER A 144 1.67 12.54 10.53
N ASP A 145 2.67 12.95 11.32
CA ASP A 145 2.99 14.36 11.53
C ASP A 145 3.41 15.00 10.20
N TRP A 146 4.34 14.37 9.48
CA TRP A 146 4.80 14.88 8.20
C TRP A 146 3.68 14.94 7.15
N LEU A 147 2.84 13.91 7.04
CA LEU A 147 1.70 13.93 6.12
C LEU A 147 0.72 15.06 6.45
N SER A 148 0.49 15.28 7.75
CA SER A 148 -0.38 16.35 8.23
C SER A 148 0.16 17.74 7.90
N GLU A 149 1.47 17.95 8.00
CA GLU A 149 2.16 19.22 7.67
C GLU A 149 2.16 19.49 6.17
N ASN A 150 2.14 18.43 5.35
CA ASN A 150 2.19 18.52 3.89
C ASN A 150 0.81 18.31 3.22
N ASP A 151 -0.28 18.39 3.97
CA ASP A 151 -1.68 18.25 3.53
C ASP A 151 -1.93 16.96 2.72
N LYS A 152 -1.26 15.87 3.10
CA LYS A 152 -1.40 14.55 2.50
C LYS A 152 -2.33 13.67 3.32
N LYS A 153 -3.04 12.76 2.66
CA LYS A 153 -3.97 11.85 3.32
C LYS A 153 -3.27 10.56 3.71
N PHE A 154 -3.60 10.09 4.91
CA PHE A 154 -3.05 8.88 5.50
C PHE A 154 -4.07 7.75 5.48
N LEU A 155 -3.70 6.60 4.90
CA LEU A 155 -4.46 5.36 4.91
C LEU A 155 -3.73 4.32 5.77
N LEU A 156 -4.20 4.11 6.99
CA LEU A 156 -3.63 3.13 7.91
C LEU A 156 -4.41 1.81 7.83
N GLU A 157 -3.75 0.77 7.35
CA GLU A 157 -4.23 -0.61 7.42
C GLU A 157 -3.67 -1.27 8.69
N PHE A 158 -4.56 -1.72 9.56
CA PHE A 158 -4.20 -2.23 10.87
C PHE A 158 -4.53 -3.72 10.97
N LEU A 159 -3.50 -4.55 11.13
CA LEU A 159 -3.65 -5.98 11.42
C LEU A 159 -3.29 -6.26 12.86
N VAL A 160 -4.09 -7.11 13.50
CA VAL A 160 -3.85 -7.58 14.88
C VAL A 160 -3.59 -9.09 14.84
N PRO A 161 -2.36 -9.51 14.50
CA PRO A 161 -2.02 -10.94 14.52
C PRO A 161 -1.97 -11.43 15.96
N ALA A 162 -2.45 -12.65 16.20
CA ALA A 162 -2.32 -13.29 17.50
C ALA A 162 -0.83 -13.55 17.83
N THR A 163 -0.46 -13.39 19.10
CA THR A 163 0.85 -13.82 19.62
C THR A 163 0.91 -15.36 19.74
N GLU A 164 2.12 -15.90 19.91
CA GLU A 164 2.27 -17.36 20.14
C GLU A 164 1.53 -17.83 21.39
N GLU A 165 1.51 -17.00 22.45
CA GLU A 165 0.79 -17.29 23.69
C GLU A 165 -0.73 -17.28 23.49
N GLN A 166 -1.25 -16.42 22.61
CA GLN A 166 -2.66 -16.36 22.28
C GLN A 166 -3.12 -17.50 21.35
N LEU A 167 -2.17 -18.20 20.68
CA LEU A 167 -2.43 -19.33 19.81
C LEU A 167 -2.30 -20.69 20.54
N ALA A 168 -1.71 -20.73 21.72
CA ALA A 168 -1.49 -21.93 22.54
C ALA A 168 -2.73 -22.28 23.38
#